data_01565979f8f7971a9a4effefa35a1149
#
_entry.id   01565979f8f7971a9a4effefa35a1149
#
_cell.length_a   1.000
_cell.length_b   1.000
_cell.length_c   1.000
_cell.angle_alpha   90.00
_cell.angle_beta   90.00
_cell.angle_gamma   90.00
#
_symmetry.space_group_name_H-M   'P 1'
#
loop_
_entity.id
_entity.type
_entity.pdbx_description
1 polymer ?
#
loop_
_entity_poly.entity_id
_entity_poly.type
_entity_poly.pdbx_seq_one_letter_code
_entity_poly.pdbx_strand_id
1 'polypeptide(L)'
;MYKRQVYNQYADLIAYDGTILKSRNIIGAYKPESKKRILLCAHWDSRPYADNDPDPKNHHTPILGVNDGASGVGVLLEIARQIQKEQPALGIDIVFFDSEDYGIPEFYDGRYKQDTWCLGSQYWARTPHVQNYNARYGILLDMVGGKDATFYYEGYSARTARSEMKKIWKKAHELGYGKYFVKEDGGETVDDHIYVNKLARIPCVDIINYDAGNPQSSFGSFWHTVNDTMENIDRNTLKAVGQTVMDVIYNEK
;
A
#
# COMPACT_ATOMS: atom_id res chain seq x y z
N MET A 1 -2.94 13.63 -27.64
CA MET A 1 -3.82 12.87 -26.73
C MET A 1 -2.95 11.83 -26.03
N TYR A 2 -2.68 11.98 -24.73
CA TYR A 2 -1.82 11.03 -24.02
C TYR A 2 -2.56 9.71 -23.86
N LYS A 3 -1.85 8.60 -24.12
CA LYS A 3 -2.39 7.26 -23.98
C LYS A 3 -2.59 6.93 -22.50
N ARG A 4 -3.72 6.36 -22.17
CA ARG A 4 -4.01 5.70 -20.91
C ARG A 4 -4.32 4.26 -21.22
N GLN A 5 -3.89 3.37 -20.35
CA GLN A 5 -4.13 1.95 -20.52
C GLN A 5 -4.51 1.33 -19.19
N VAL A 6 -5.45 0.42 -19.21
CA VAL A 6 -5.83 -0.37 -18.03
C VAL A 6 -5.56 -1.83 -18.34
N TYR A 7 -4.90 -2.49 -17.43
CA TYR A 7 -4.64 -3.92 -17.49
C TYR A 7 -5.34 -4.61 -16.32
N ASN A 8 -5.81 -5.81 -16.56
CA ASN A 8 -6.29 -6.72 -15.53
C ASN A 8 -5.40 -7.96 -15.57
N GLN A 9 -4.79 -8.27 -14.44
CA GLN A 9 -3.92 -9.44 -14.31
C GLN A 9 -4.61 -10.45 -13.41
N TYR A 10 -5.12 -11.52 -13.99
CA TYR A 10 -5.82 -12.59 -13.29
C TYR A 10 -4.85 -13.73 -12.94
N ALA A 11 -5.00 -14.28 -11.75
CA ALA A 11 -4.24 -15.45 -11.30
C ALA A 11 -5.05 -16.29 -10.31
N ASP A 12 -4.84 -17.59 -10.34
CA ASP A 12 -5.27 -18.51 -9.30
C ASP A 12 -4.12 -18.64 -8.30
N LEU A 13 -4.25 -18.02 -7.14
CA LEU A 13 -3.23 -17.99 -6.09
C LEU A 13 -3.61 -18.96 -4.97
N ILE A 14 -2.63 -19.69 -4.45
CA ILE A 14 -2.87 -20.67 -3.38
C ILE A 14 -2.55 -20.01 -2.03
N ALA A 15 -3.56 -19.87 -1.18
CA ALA A 15 -3.44 -19.34 0.17
C ALA A 15 -2.78 -20.33 1.14
N TYR A 16 -2.49 -19.88 2.35
CA TYR A 16 -1.85 -20.66 3.42
C TYR A 16 -2.58 -21.97 3.75
N ASP A 17 -3.91 -21.98 3.66
CA ASP A 17 -4.80 -23.09 3.98
C ASP A 17 -5.10 -24.01 2.76
N GLY A 18 -4.59 -23.66 1.58
CA GLY A 18 -4.85 -24.36 0.32
C GLY A 18 -6.03 -23.81 -0.47
N THR A 19 -6.70 -22.78 0.02
CA THR A 19 -7.77 -22.07 -0.72
C THR A 19 -7.21 -21.49 -2.01
N ILE A 20 -7.93 -21.64 -3.11
CA ILE A 20 -7.59 -21.03 -4.39
C ILE A 20 -8.28 -19.65 -4.47
N LEU A 21 -7.48 -18.60 -4.37
CA LEU A 21 -7.92 -17.22 -4.52
C LEU A 21 -7.96 -16.85 -6.00
N LYS A 22 -9.12 -16.43 -6.49
CA LYS A 22 -9.31 -15.89 -7.85
C LYS A 22 -8.86 -14.43 -7.90
N SER A 23 -7.57 -14.23 -7.87
CA SER A 23 -6.96 -12.93 -7.71
C SER A 23 -6.99 -12.10 -9.00
N ARG A 24 -7.12 -10.78 -8.84
CA ARG A 24 -7.15 -9.81 -9.92
C ARG A 24 -6.38 -8.54 -9.57
N ASN A 25 -5.14 -8.42 -9.97
CA ASN A 25 -4.46 -7.12 -9.92
C ASN A 25 -5.00 -6.18 -11.01
N ILE A 26 -5.21 -4.91 -10.66
CA ILE A 26 -5.72 -3.89 -11.56
C ILE A 26 -4.64 -2.83 -11.75
N ILE A 27 -4.26 -2.55 -12.99
CA ILE A 27 -3.18 -1.61 -13.29
C ILE A 27 -3.68 -0.49 -14.20
N GLY A 28 -3.51 0.74 -13.77
CA GLY A 28 -3.75 1.93 -14.57
C GLY A 28 -2.43 2.59 -14.98
N ALA A 29 -2.10 2.60 -16.28
CA ALA A 29 -0.90 3.23 -16.79
C ALA A 29 -1.21 4.60 -17.44
N TYR A 30 -0.59 5.65 -16.93
CA TYR A 30 -0.55 6.97 -17.51
C TYR A 30 0.78 7.17 -18.23
N LYS A 31 0.75 7.68 -19.49
CA LYS A 31 1.92 7.75 -20.39
C LYS A 31 2.67 6.41 -20.45
N PRO A 32 2.03 5.31 -20.90
CA PRO A 32 2.65 3.99 -20.90
C PRO A 32 3.93 3.90 -21.77
N GLU A 33 4.10 4.80 -22.72
CA GLU A 33 5.29 4.93 -23.56
C GLU A 33 6.49 5.59 -22.86
N SER A 34 6.28 6.25 -21.70
CA SER A 34 7.36 6.91 -20.98
C SER A 34 8.29 5.90 -20.33
N LYS A 35 9.59 6.02 -20.57
CA LYS A 35 10.62 5.20 -19.91
C LYS A 35 10.93 5.67 -18.49
N LYS A 36 10.65 6.93 -18.17
CA LYS A 36 10.78 7.47 -16.83
C LYS A 36 9.43 7.36 -16.14
N ARG A 37 9.30 6.46 -15.17
CA ARG A 37 8.03 6.13 -14.53
C ARG A 37 8.18 6.06 -13.00
N ILE A 38 7.09 6.30 -12.31
CA ILE A 38 6.90 6.02 -10.89
C ILE A 38 5.76 5.02 -10.75
N LEU A 39 5.94 4.05 -9.86
CA LEU A 39 4.92 3.10 -9.44
C LEU A 39 4.22 3.64 -8.19
N LEU A 40 2.91 3.68 -8.20
CA LEU A 40 2.07 3.90 -7.03
C LEU A 40 1.24 2.64 -6.80
N CYS A 41 1.16 2.15 -5.60
CA CYS A 41 0.42 0.94 -5.32
C CYS A 41 -0.31 0.97 -3.98
N ALA A 42 -1.33 0.14 -3.86
CA ALA A 42 -2.10 -0.16 -2.66
C ALA A 42 -2.74 -1.54 -2.88
N HIS A 43 -3.08 -2.27 -1.82
CA HIS A 43 -3.95 -3.42 -1.97
C HIS A 43 -5.43 -2.99 -1.98
N TRP A 44 -6.30 -3.80 -2.58
CA TRP A 44 -7.72 -3.48 -2.75
C TRP A 44 -8.68 -4.55 -2.21
N ASP A 45 -8.14 -5.70 -1.83
CA ASP A 45 -8.86 -6.70 -1.04
C ASP A 45 -8.95 -6.27 0.43
N SER A 46 -9.75 -6.95 1.19
CA SER A 46 -9.89 -6.76 2.64
C SER A 46 -9.82 -8.09 3.35
N ARG A 47 -9.35 -8.06 4.60
CA ARG A 47 -9.15 -9.24 5.41
C ARG A 47 -10.46 -9.99 5.68
N PRO A 48 -10.50 -11.32 5.47
CA PRO A 48 -11.68 -12.13 5.77
C PRO A 48 -11.86 -12.44 7.25
N TYR A 49 -10.98 -11.94 8.11
CA TYR A 49 -10.94 -12.21 9.54
C TYR A 49 -10.70 -10.93 10.34
N ALA A 50 -11.45 -10.73 11.43
CA ALA A 50 -11.14 -9.69 12.43
C ALA A 50 -10.29 -10.31 13.55
N ASP A 51 -9.17 -10.92 13.19
CA ASP A 51 -8.37 -11.78 14.07
C ASP A 51 -7.56 -11.01 15.12
N ASN A 52 -7.49 -9.68 15.03
CA ASN A 52 -6.95 -8.80 16.07
C ASN A 52 -8.06 -8.09 16.89
N ASP A 53 -9.33 -8.45 16.68
CA ASP A 53 -10.43 -7.88 17.46
C ASP A 53 -10.35 -8.31 18.94
N PRO A 54 -10.54 -7.38 19.89
CA PRO A 54 -10.50 -7.73 21.31
C PRO A 54 -11.62 -8.67 21.77
N ASP A 55 -12.75 -8.77 21.03
CA ASP A 55 -13.76 -9.80 21.27
C ASP A 55 -13.50 -11.02 20.35
N PRO A 56 -13.09 -12.18 20.90
CA PRO A 56 -12.84 -13.39 20.09
C PRO A 56 -14.03 -13.88 19.25
N LYS A 57 -15.25 -13.45 19.57
CA LYS A 57 -16.43 -13.79 18.77
C LYS A 57 -16.38 -13.18 17.36
N ASN A 58 -15.61 -12.10 17.20
CA ASN A 58 -15.45 -11.41 15.93
C ASN A 58 -14.35 -12.00 15.05
N HIS A 59 -13.46 -12.85 15.59
CA HIS A 59 -12.27 -13.31 14.87
C HIS A 59 -12.53 -13.94 13.50
N HIS A 60 -13.69 -14.58 13.32
CA HIS A 60 -14.09 -15.16 12.03
C HIS A 60 -15.00 -14.25 11.20
N THR A 61 -15.12 -12.97 11.55
CA THR A 61 -15.92 -11.98 10.84
C THR A 61 -15.04 -11.23 9.85
N PRO A 62 -15.42 -11.09 8.56
CA PRO A 62 -14.70 -10.22 7.63
C PRO A 62 -14.74 -8.76 8.09
N ILE A 63 -13.62 -8.05 7.91
CA ILE A 63 -13.55 -6.61 8.17
C ILE A 63 -14.04 -5.81 6.95
N LEU A 64 -14.42 -4.55 7.17
CA LEU A 64 -14.75 -3.65 6.05
C LEU A 64 -13.51 -3.16 5.31
N GLY A 65 -12.34 -3.15 5.97
CA GLY A 65 -11.08 -2.74 5.36
C GLY A 65 -11.08 -1.28 4.89
N VAL A 66 -11.71 -0.37 5.66
CA VAL A 66 -11.87 1.03 5.21
C VAL A 66 -10.55 1.79 5.31
N ASN A 67 -9.75 1.51 6.32
CA ASN A 67 -8.38 2.01 6.39
C ASN A 67 -7.40 1.05 5.70
N ASP A 68 -7.53 -0.23 5.97
CA ASP A 68 -6.75 -1.37 5.51
C ASP A 68 -7.39 -1.96 4.24
N GLY A 69 -6.94 -1.66 3.21
CA GLY A 69 -6.50 -1.22 1.95
C GLY A 69 -7.30 -0.08 1.32
N ALA A 70 -8.63 0.12 1.66
CA ALA A 70 -9.45 1.07 0.91
C ALA A 70 -8.96 2.53 1.03
N SER A 71 -8.26 2.92 2.12
CA SER A 71 -7.71 4.25 2.27
C SER A 71 -6.64 4.56 1.21
N GLY A 72 -5.71 3.62 0.97
CA GLY A 72 -4.70 3.72 -0.07
C GLY A 72 -5.33 3.79 -1.47
N VAL A 73 -6.29 2.90 -1.74
CA VAL A 73 -7.07 2.90 -2.99
C VAL A 73 -7.73 4.26 -3.22
N GLY A 74 -8.41 4.81 -2.21
CA GLY A 74 -9.09 6.10 -2.29
C GLY A 74 -8.14 7.25 -2.64
N VAL A 75 -6.97 7.31 -2.00
CA VAL A 75 -5.93 8.30 -2.31
C VAL A 75 -5.44 8.15 -3.74
N LEU A 76 -5.15 6.93 -4.20
CA LEU A 76 -4.64 6.69 -5.55
C LEU A 76 -5.68 6.97 -6.64
N LEU A 77 -6.96 6.71 -6.39
CA LEU A 77 -8.04 7.09 -7.31
C LEU A 77 -8.17 8.62 -7.43
N GLU A 78 -8.01 9.35 -6.33
CA GLU A 78 -8.00 10.81 -6.37
C GLU A 78 -6.76 11.33 -7.11
N ILE A 79 -5.59 10.76 -6.90
CA ILE A 79 -4.38 11.08 -7.67
C ILE A 79 -4.63 10.81 -9.16
N ALA A 80 -5.22 9.67 -9.54
CA ALA A 80 -5.59 9.36 -10.91
C ALA A 80 -6.52 10.42 -11.52
N ARG A 81 -7.45 10.95 -10.73
CA ARG A 81 -8.35 12.04 -11.14
C ARG A 81 -7.60 13.36 -11.35
N GLN A 82 -6.64 13.69 -10.48
CA GLN A 82 -5.87 14.94 -10.57
C GLN A 82 -4.89 14.92 -11.75
N ILE A 83 -4.15 13.85 -11.98
CA ILE A 83 -3.24 13.75 -13.13
C ILE A 83 -3.95 13.81 -14.48
N GLN A 84 -5.27 13.66 -14.50
CA GLN A 84 -6.07 13.89 -15.71
C GLN A 84 -6.24 15.38 -16.00
N LYS A 85 -6.30 16.21 -14.97
CA LYS A 85 -6.47 17.65 -15.09
C LYS A 85 -5.15 18.36 -15.35
N GLU A 86 -4.15 17.99 -14.56
CA GLU A 86 -2.79 18.51 -14.67
C GLU A 86 -1.83 17.32 -14.83
N GLN A 87 -1.06 17.33 -15.90
CA GLN A 87 -0.31 16.17 -16.33
C GLN A 87 1.12 16.20 -15.80
N PRO A 88 1.57 15.19 -15.02
CA PRO A 88 2.95 15.10 -14.61
C PRO A 88 3.88 14.86 -15.80
N ALA A 89 5.17 15.21 -15.66
CA ALA A 89 6.16 15.01 -16.71
C ALA A 89 6.43 13.52 -16.98
N LEU A 90 6.35 12.69 -15.94
CA LEU A 90 6.67 11.26 -15.95
C LEU A 90 5.46 10.38 -16.29
N GLY A 91 5.74 9.13 -16.65
CA GLY A 91 4.76 8.06 -16.64
C GLY A 91 4.42 7.68 -15.18
N ILE A 92 3.16 7.37 -14.94
CA ILE A 92 2.69 6.90 -13.63
C ILE A 92 1.93 5.60 -13.85
N ASP A 93 2.29 4.57 -13.11
CA ASP A 93 1.50 3.36 -12.99
C ASP A 93 0.88 3.31 -11.60
N ILE A 94 -0.43 3.06 -11.57
CA ILE A 94 -1.17 2.80 -10.34
C ILE A 94 -1.53 1.32 -10.37
N VAL A 95 -1.09 0.58 -9.38
CA VAL A 95 -1.39 -0.85 -9.24
C VAL A 95 -2.18 -1.07 -7.96
N PHE A 96 -3.34 -1.68 -8.11
CA PHE A 96 -4.11 -2.21 -6.99
C PHE A 96 -3.85 -3.72 -6.92
N PHE A 97 -3.14 -4.14 -5.88
CA PHE A 97 -2.85 -5.54 -5.61
C PHE A 97 -4.05 -6.22 -4.95
N ASP A 98 -4.29 -7.46 -5.33
CA ASP A 98 -5.33 -8.31 -4.75
C ASP A 98 -4.68 -9.40 -3.90
N SER A 99 -5.45 -10.01 -3.01
CA SER A 99 -4.97 -11.13 -2.18
C SER A 99 -3.70 -10.77 -1.36
N GLU A 100 -3.63 -9.54 -0.89
CA GLU A 100 -2.63 -9.12 0.07
C GLU A 100 -2.96 -9.73 1.43
N ASP A 101 -4.20 -9.56 1.87
CA ASP A 101 -4.67 -9.63 3.24
C ASP A 101 -5.30 -11.01 3.61
N TYR A 102 -5.13 -12.02 2.76
CA TYR A 102 -5.50 -13.40 3.03
C TYR A 102 -4.35 -14.21 3.65
N GLY A 103 -3.54 -13.57 4.49
CA GLY A 103 -2.45 -14.23 5.20
C GLY A 103 -2.90 -15.05 6.41
N ILE A 104 -1.95 -15.77 7.02
CA ILE A 104 -2.20 -16.61 8.19
C ILE A 104 -2.82 -15.78 9.32
N PRO A 105 -4.02 -16.14 9.84
CA PRO A 105 -4.65 -15.43 10.95
C PRO A 105 -4.05 -15.84 12.30
N GLU A 106 -4.20 -14.98 13.30
CA GLU A 106 -3.70 -15.18 14.66
C GLU A 106 -4.22 -16.46 15.34
N PHE A 107 -5.41 -16.93 14.98
CA PHE A 107 -6.01 -18.17 15.52
C PHE A 107 -5.59 -19.44 14.78
N TYR A 108 -4.67 -19.35 13.80
CA TYR A 108 -4.22 -20.51 13.04
C TYR A 108 -3.27 -21.39 13.86
N ASP A 109 -3.64 -22.63 14.06
CA ASP A 109 -2.86 -23.62 14.84
C ASP A 109 -2.00 -24.56 13.99
N GLY A 110 -1.98 -24.33 12.67
CA GLY A 110 -1.22 -25.13 11.72
C GLY A 110 0.27 -24.79 11.67
N ARG A 111 1.00 -25.46 10.76
CA ARG A 111 2.43 -25.15 10.57
C ARG A 111 2.59 -23.76 9.96
N TYR A 112 3.50 -22.98 10.52
CA TYR A 112 3.93 -21.71 9.92
C TYR A 112 4.42 -21.92 8.49
N LYS A 113 4.00 -21.05 7.58
CA LYS A 113 4.44 -20.98 6.18
C LYS A 113 4.94 -19.57 5.91
N GLN A 114 6.05 -19.47 5.22
CA GLN A 114 6.59 -18.18 4.78
C GLN A 114 5.81 -17.65 3.57
N ASP A 115 5.90 -16.34 3.36
CA ASP A 115 5.39 -15.65 2.16
C ASP A 115 3.90 -15.93 1.87
N THR A 116 3.06 -16.00 2.92
CA THR A 116 1.63 -16.25 2.81
C THR A 116 0.78 -14.99 2.64
N TRP A 117 1.37 -13.83 2.82
CA TRP A 117 0.80 -12.51 2.63
C TRP A 117 1.17 -11.93 1.26
N CYS A 118 0.48 -10.90 0.81
CA CYS A 118 0.85 -10.11 -0.37
C CYS A 118 0.92 -10.96 -1.66
N LEU A 119 0.06 -11.97 -1.80
CA LEU A 119 0.15 -12.92 -2.91
C LEU A 119 0.01 -12.27 -4.28
N GLY A 120 -0.81 -11.21 -4.39
CA GLY A 120 -1.00 -10.47 -5.63
C GLY A 120 0.23 -9.71 -6.06
N SER A 121 0.90 -9.00 -5.14
CA SER A 121 2.16 -8.31 -5.48
C SER A 121 3.29 -9.27 -5.74
N GLN A 122 3.35 -10.42 -5.04
CA GLN A 122 4.28 -11.49 -5.35
C GLN A 122 4.12 -11.99 -6.80
N TYR A 123 2.87 -12.19 -7.23
CA TYR A 123 2.57 -12.61 -8.59
C TYR A 123 2.94 -11.52 -9.59
N TRP A 124 2.50 -10.28 -9.37
CA TRP A 124 2.80 -9.16 -10.25
C TRP A 124 4.31 -8.92 -10.39
N ALA A 125 5.05 -8.99 -9.29
CA ALA A 125 6.48 -8.72 -9.30
C ALA A 125 7.30 -9.78 -10.07
N ARG A 126 6.79 -11.03 -10.16
CA ARG A 126 7.37 -12.10 -11.00
C ARG A 126 6.95 -11.98 -12.47
N THR A 127 5.74 -11.47 -12.71
CA THR A 127 5.12 -11.42 -14.05
C THR A 127 4.48 -10.05 -14.29
N PRO A 128 5.26 -8.96 -14.38
CA PRO A 128 4.71 -7.63 -14.57
C PRO A 128 3.81 -7.53 -15.81
N HIS A 129 2.85 -6.61 -15.75
CA HIS A 129 1.83 -6.40 -16.79
C HIS A 129 2.38 -6.01 -18.18
N VAL A 130 3.64 -5.58 -18.25
CA VAL A 130 4.37 -5.37 -19.51
C VAL A 130 5.76 -5.99 -19.41
N GLN A 131 6.25 -6.50 -20.54
CA GLN A 131 7.57 -7.11 -20.61
C GLN A 131 8.67 -6.08 -20.29
N ASN A 132 9.67 -6.50 -19.50
CA ASN A 132 10.78 -5.63 -19.04
C ASN A 132 10.29 -4.37 -18.32
N TYR A 133 9.20 -4.48 -17.59
CA TYR A 133 8.69 -3.37 -16.76
C TYR A 133 9.77 -2.87 -15.80
N ASN A 134 9.88 -1.55 -15.73
CA ASN A 134 10.74 -0.90 -14.76
C ASN A 134 10.15 0.45 -14.35
N ALA A 135 10.32 0.81 -13.09
CA ALA A 135 10.01 2.13 -12.56
C ALA A 135 11.22 2.65 -11.79
N ARG A 136 11.37 3.97 -11.69
CA ARG A 136 12.47 4.58 -10.93
C ARG A 136 12.40 4.20 -9.46
N TYR A 137 11.19 4.21 -8.92
CA TYR A 137 10.83 3.73 -7.58
C TYR A 137 9.32 3.55 -7.48
N GLY A 138 8.89 2.91 -6.41
CA GLY A 138 7.51 2.74 -6.03
C GLY A 138 7.17 3.46 -4.72
N ILE A 139 5.89 3.76 -4.53
CA ILE A 139 5.29 4.22 -3.28
C ILE A 139 4.05 3.36 -3.02
N LEU A 140 4.10 2.58 -1.96
CA LEU A 140 2.96 1.84 -1.45
C LEU A 140 2.21 2.72 -0.45
N LEU A 141 0.89 2.68 -0.49
CA LEU A 141 -0.01 3.35 0.46
C LEU A 141 -0.86 2.30 1.14
N ASP A 142 -0.57 2.03 2.40
CA ASP A 142 -1.37 1.16 3.22
C ASP A 142 -1.74 1.81 4.55
N MET A 143 -3.01 1.63 4.98
CA MET A 143 -3.56 2.21 6.20
C MET A 143 -3.30 3.73 6.36
N VAL A 144 -3.50 4.49 5.28
CA VAL A 144 -3.17 5.93 5.19
C VAL A 144 -4.32 6.87 5.50
N GLY A 145 -5.42 6.36 6.04
CA GLY A 145 -6.64 7.14 6.30
C GLY A 145 -7.03 7.28 7.76
N GLY A 146 -6.40 6.55 8.67
CA GLY A 146 -6.80 6.49 10.06
C GLY A 146 -6.74 7.82 10.80
N LYS A 147 -7.64 8.02 11.80
CA LYS A 147 -7.53 9.09 12.77
C LYS A 147 -6.22 8.96 13.53
N ASP A 148 -5.54 10.09 13.74
CA ASP A 148 -4.28 10.18 14.48
C ASP A 148 -3.14 9.33 13.91
N ALA A 149 -3.26 8.88 12.65
CA ALA A 149 -2.22 8.10 11.98
C ALA A 149 -0.90 8.86 11.88
N THR A 150 0.18 8.14 12.13
CA THR A 150 1.55 8.62 12.00
C THR A 150 2.38 7.66 11.15
N PHE A 151 3.19 8.23 10.26
CA PHE A 151 4.03 7.49 9.32
C PHE A 151 5.48 7.70 9.70
N TYR A 152 6.14 6.64 10.12
CA TYR A 152 7.56 6.62 10.47
C TYR A 152 8.39 6.11 9.30
N TYR A 153 9.70 6.16 9.41
CA TYR A 153 10.58 5.47 8.45
C TYR A 153 10.40 3.96 8.64
N GLU A 154 9.65 3.32 7.74
CA GLU A 154 9.48 1.87 7.76
C GLU A 154 10.84 1.17 7.53
N GLY A 155 11.13 0.13 8.30
CA GLY A 155 12.47 -0.44 8.41
C GLY A 155 13.00 -1.08 7.13
N TYR A 156 12.16 -1.79 6.35
CA TYR A 156 12.57 -2.37 5.08
C TYR A 156 12.79 -1.29 4.01
N SER A 157 11.90 -0.31 3.92
CA SER A 157 12.03 0.88 3.07
C SER A 157 13.30 1.68 3.39
N ALA A 158 13.62 1.80 4.69
CA ALA A 158 14.83 2.49 5.15
C ALA A 158 16.12 1.82 4.68
N ARG A 159 16.10 0.50 4.40
CA ARG A 159 17.26 -0.25 3.88
C ARG A 159 17.31 -0.27 2.36
N THR A 160 16.17 -0.32 1.68
CA THR A 160 16.09 -0.61 0.24
C THR A 160 15.79 0.61 -0.62
N ALA A 161 15.08 1.62 -0.07
CA ALA A 161 14.61 2.82 -0.78
C ALA A 161 14.82 4.11 0.04
N ARG A 162 15.92 4.20 0.79
CA ARG A 162 16.19 5.26 1.77
C ARG A 162 16.17 6.68 1.18
N SER A 163 16.69 6.86 -0.02
CA SER A 163 16.74 8.17 -0.70
C SER A 163 15.34 8.65 -1.06
N GLU A 164 14.53 7.75 -1.58
CA GLU A 164 13.14 7.99 -1.98
C GLU A 164 12.28 8.28 -0.75
N MET A 165 12.41 7.48 0.29
CA MET A 165 11.73 7.67 1.57
C MET A 165 12.06 9.04 2.16
N LYS A 166 13.32 9.41 2.28
CA LYS A 166 13.73 10.72 2.81
C LYS A 166 13.21 11.88 1.97
N LYS A 167 13.14 11.71 0.63
CA LYS A 167 12.56 12.69 -0.29
C LYS A 167 11.09 12.91 0.03
N ILE A 168 10.32 11.83 0.19
CA ILE A 168 8.87 11.88 0.48
C ILE A 168 8.62 12.58 1.82
N TRP A 169 9.30 12.17 2.90
CA TRP A 169 9.15 12.80 4.22
C TRP A 169 9.58 14.26 4.23
N LYS A 170 10.63 14.61 3.48
CA LYS A 170 11.04 16.00 3.31
C LYS A 170 9.91 16.82 2.68
N LYS A 171 9.28 16.29 1.60
CA LYS A 171 8.17 16.95 0.92
C LYS A 171 6.94 17.11 1.82
N ALA A 172 6.60 16.10 2.60
CA ALA A 172 5.54 16.19 3.60
C ALA A 172 5.78 17.34 4.60
N HIS A 173 7.01 17.48 5.09
CA HIS A 173 7.36 18.58 6.00
C HIS A 173 7.31 19.95 5.34
N GLU A 174 7.77 20.08 4.09
CA GLU A 174 7.68 21.32 3.30
C GLU A 174 6.23 21.77 3.10
N LEU A 175 5.30 20.82 3.02
CA LEU A 175 3.85 21.04 2.92
C LEU A 175 3.15 21.27 4.28
N GLY A 176 3.89 21.20 5.40
CA GLY A 176 3.34 21.39 6.74
C GLY A 176 2.72 20.12 7.35
N TYR A 177 2.98 18.94 6.78
CA TYR A 177 2.45 17.63 7.24
C TYR A 177 3.38 16.87 8.18
N GLY A 178 4.34 17.56 8.81
CA GLY A 178 5.32 16.94 9.71
C GLY A 178 4.71 16.20 10.91
N LYS A 179 3.49 16.55 11.33
CA LYS A 179 2.80 15.83 12.40
C LYS A 179 2.37 14.42 11.99
N TYR A 180 2.15 14.17 10.70
CA TYR A 180 1.83 12.85 10.17
C TYR A 180 3.09 12.08 9.77
N PHE A 181 4.06 12.75 9.16
CA PHE A 181 5.29 12.15 8.66
C PHE A 181 6.45 12.35 9.63
N VAL A 182 6.59 11.43 10.57
CA VAL A 182 7.61 11.47 11.63
C VAL A 182 8.96 11.02 11.07
N LYS A 183 10.03 11.82 11.29
CA LYS A 183 11.39 11.52 10.79
C LYS A 183 12.20 10.69 11.77
N GLU A 184 11.62 9.60 12.22
CA GLU A 184 12.21 8.64 13.14
C GLU A 184 12.05 7.22 12.58
N ASP A 185 12.91 6.30 13.01
CA ASP A 185 12.83 4.91 12.59
C ASP A 185 11.59 4.26 13.23
N GLY A 186 10.77 3.63 12.40
CA GLY A 186 9.63 2.81 12.79
C GLY A 186 9.95 1.32 12.77
N GLY A 187 8.93 0.50 12.93
CA GLY A 187 9.03 -0.96 12.79
C GLY A 187 9.29 -1.39 11.35
N GLU A 188 9.66 -2.64 11.19
CA GLU A 188 9.68 -3.32 9.89
C GLU A 188 8.40 -4.13 9.76
N THR A 189 7.74 -4.02 8.60
CA THR A 189 6.52 -4.78 8.32
C THR A 189 6.65 -5.63 7.06
N VAL A 190 5.87 -6.70 7.00
CA VAL A 190 5.70 -7.49 5.78
C VAL A 190 4.52 -6.91 5.04
N ASP A 191 4.79 -6.37 3.84
CA ASP A 191 3.79 -5.77 2.99
C ASP A 191 4.23 -5.83 1.51
N ASP A 192 3.38 -5.45 0.58
CA ASP A 192 3.56 -5.50 -0.87
C ASP A 192 4.89 -4.89 -1.35
N HIS A 193 5.35 -3.81 -0.68
CA HIS A 193 6.61 -3.14 -1.02
C HIS A 193 7.82 -4.07 -0.94
N ILE A 194 7.81 -5.06 -0.04
CA ILE A 194 8.88 -6.05 0.08
C ILE A 194 9.04 -6.82 -1.23
N TYR A 195 7.93 -7.29 -1.79
CA TYR A 195 7.96 -8.10 -3.01
C TYR A 195 8.24 -7.27 -4.25
N VAL A 196 7.78 -6.02 -4.30
CA VAL A 196 8.17 -5.05 -5.33
C VAL A 196 9.69 -4.83 -5.30
N ASN A 197 10.29 -4.65 -4.13
CA ASN A 197 11.73 -4.52 -3.96
C ASN A 197 12.47 -5.81 -4.34
N LYS A 198 12.09 -6.96 -3.75
CA LYS A 198 12.84 -8.23 -3.88
C LYS A 198 12.72 -8.84 -5.26
N LEU A 199 11.53 -8.86 -5.84
CA LEU A 199 11.22 -9.63 -7.04
C LEU A 199 11.21 -8.76 -8.30
N ALA A 200 10.58 -7.58 -8.26
CA ALA A 200 10.60 -6.65 -9.39
C ALA A 200 11.87 -5.78 -9.42
N ARG A 201 12.65 -5.75 -8.32
CA ARG A 201 13.90 -4.95 -8.17
C ARG A 201 13.66 -3.45 -8.35
N ILE A 202 12.52 -2.98 -7.90
CA ILE A 202 12.15 -1.57 -7.91
C ILE A 202 12.21 -1.07 -6.46
N PRO A 203 13.04 -0.06 -6.12
CA PRO A 203 13.02 0.55 -4.79
C PRO A 203 11.60 1.02 -4.48
N CYS A 204 10.95 0.47 -3.47
CA CYS A 204 9.57 0.81 -3.11
C CYS A 204 9.51 1.22 -1.64
N VAL A 205 8.95 2.38 -1.40
CA VAL A 205 8.73 2.95 -0.07
C VAL A 205 7.31 2.62 0.36
N ASP A 206 7.17 2.17 1.58
CA ASP A 206 5.89 1.99 2.23
C ASP A 206 5.55 3.22 3.08
N ILE A 207 4.37 3.79 2.86
CA ILE A 207 3.74 4.79 3.73
C ILE A 207 2.62 4.06 4.45
N ILE A 208 2.92 3.63 5.66
CA ILE A 208 2.03 2.82 6.50
C ILE A 208 1.90 3.43 7.90
N ASN A 209 0.73 3.32 8.49
CA ASN A 209 0.53 3.77 9.87
C ASN A 209 1.42 2.98 10.85
N TYR A 210 2.05 3.72 11.77
CA TYR A 210 2.82 3.12 12.84
C TYR A 210 2.58 3.84 14.16
N ASP A 211 2.08 3.11 15.15
CA ASP A 211 1.82 3.58 16.51
C ASP A 211 2.52 2.67 17.53
N ALA A 212 3.78 2.97 17.83
CA ALA A 212 4.60 2.22 18.76
C ALA A 212 4.05 2.18 20.19
N GLY A 213 3.16 3.13 20.52
CA GLY A 213 2.55 3.24 21.85
C GLY A 213 1.26 2.43 22.02
N ASN A 214 0.73 1.88 20.93
CA ASN A 214 -0.54 1.16 20.97
C ASN A 214 -0.35 -0.24 21.56
N PRO A 215 -1.08 -0.60 22.63
CA PRO A 215 -0.90 -1.90 23.29
C PRO A 215 -1.51 -3.08 22.49
N GLN A 216 -2.38 -2.82 21.53
CA GLN A 216 -3.06 -3.86 20.76
C GLN A 216 -2.29 -4.18 19.47
N SER A 217 -1.90 -3.17 18.73
CA SER A 217 -1.15 -3.33 17.49
C SER A 217 -0.36 -2.08 17.14
N SER A 218 0.86 -2.23 16.64
CA SER A 218 1.64 -1.13 16.10
C SER A 218 1.01 -0.47 14.86
N PHE A 219 -0.02 -1.08 14.28
CA PHE A 219 -0.80 -0.51 13.17
C PHE A 219 -2.03 0.29 13.63
N GLY A 220 -2.26 0.38 14.96
CA GLY A 220 -3.38 1.08 15.55
C GLY A 220 -4.47 0.15 16.08
N SER A 221 -5.39 0.69 16.88
CA SER A 221 -6.38 -0.09 17.64
C SER A 221 -7.52 -0.71 16.83
N PHE A 222 -7.69 -0.33 15.57
CA PHE A 222 -8.74 -0.88 14.71
C PHE A 222 -8.22 -1.77 13.57
N TRP A 223 -6.88 -1.94 13.48
CA TRP A 223 -6.28 -2.86 12.53
C TRP A 223 -6.76 -4.30 12.76
N HIS A 224 -7.22 -4.96 11.71
CA HIS A 224 -7.80 -6.32 11.71
C HIS A 224 -8.91 -6.51 12.75
N THR A 225 -9.76 -5.49 12.92
CA THR A 225 -10.93 -5.55 13.81
C THR A 225 -12.19 -5.16 13.05
N VAL A 226 -13.37 -5.48 13.59
CA VAL A 226 -14.66 -5.01 13.05
C VAL A 226 -14.84 -3.49 13.12
N ASN A 227 -13.90 -2.80 13.78
CA ASN A 227 -13.89 -1.34 13.93
C ASN A 227 -13.12 -0.63 12.81
N ASP A 228 -12.56 -1.34 11.84
CA ASP A 228 -12.01 -0.69 10.65
C ASP A 228 -13.15 -0.20 9.74
N THR A 229 -13.71 0.94 10.12
CA THR A 229 -14.90 1.55 9.54
C THR A 229 -14.67 3.02 9.16
N MET A 230 -15.60 3.60 8.38
CA MET A 230 -15.58 5.02 7.99
C MET A 230 -15.53 5.99 9.19
N GLU A 231 -16.00 5.57 10.36
CA GLU A 231 -15.98 6.40 11.57
C GLU A 231 -14.55 6.66 12.07
N ASN A 232 -13.60 5.79 11.74
CA ASN A 232 -12.19 5.88 12.11
C ASN A 232 -11.31 6.52 11.03
N ILE A 233 -11.90 7.03 9.95
CA ILE A 233 -11.18 7.73 8.89
C ILE A 233 -11.14 9.24 9.15
N ASP A 234 -9.96 9.85 8.97
CA ASP A 234 -9.75 11.30 8.97
C ASP A 234 -9.37 11.79 7.56
N ARG A 235 -10.20 12.68 7.03
CA ARG A 235 -9.94 13.33 5.74
C ARG A 235 -8.64 14.12 5.69
N ASN A 236 -8.17 14.63 6.84
CA ASN A 236 -6.92 15.37 6.90
C ASN A 236 -5.71 14.43 6.76
N THR A 237 -5.79 13.21 7.28
CA THR A 237 -4.78 12.17 7.07
C THR A 237 -4.69 11.81 5.58
N LEU A 238 -5.82 11.46 4.96
CA LEU A 238 -5.89 11.18 3.52
C LEU A 238 -5.36 12.34 2.67
N LYS A 239 -5.71 13.59 3.04
CA LYS A 239 -5.22 14.80 2.37
C LYS A 239 -3.71 14.96 2.51
N ALA A 240 -3.16 14.74 3.70
CA ALA A 240 -1.73 14.88 3.96
C ALA A 240 -0.92 13.91 3.09
N VAL A 241 -1.36 12.64 3.01
CA VAL A 241 -0.72 11.62 2.17
C VAL A 241 -0.89 11.97 0.68
N GLY A 242 -2.12 12.21 0.24
CA GLY A 242 -2.41 12.51 -1.16
C GLY A 242 -1.65 13.73 -1.69
N GLN A 243 -1.60 14.83 -0.93
CA GLN A 243 -0.85 16.04 -1.33
C GLN A 243 0.65 15.82 -1.33
N THR A 244 1.18 15.04 -0.38
CA THR A 244 2.60 14.69 -0.35
C THR A 244 2.99 13.88 -1.59
N VAL A 245 2.25 12.83 -1.92
CA VAL A 245 2.51 12.00 -3.11
C VAL A 245 2.36 12.82 -4.39
N MET A 246 1.33 13.66 -4.48
CA MET A 246 1.14 14.58 -5.62
C MET A 246 2.34 15.51 -5.80
N ASP A 247 2.80 16.17 -4.73
CA ASP A 247 3.97 17.06 -4.81
C ASP A 247 5.22 16.30 -5.28
N VAL A 248 5.43 15.09 -4.77
CA VAL A 248 6.54 14.22 -5.19
C VAL A 248 6.49 13.93 -6.69
N ILE A 249 5.35 13.48 -7.22
CA ILE A 249 5.26 13.10 -8.66
C ILE A 249 5.31 14.28 -9.62
N TYR A 250 4.85 15.47 -9.22
CA TYR A 250 4.91 16.67 -10.05
C TYR A 250 6.29 17.34 -10.06
N ASN A 251 7.06 17.19 -8.99
CA ASN A 251 8.40 17.75 -8.86
C ASN A 251 9.53 16.75 -9.24
N GLU A 252 9.18 15.52 -9.59
CA GLU A 252 10.14 14.53 -10.07
C GLU A 252 10.59 14.85 -11.50
N LYS A 253 11.93 14.80 -11.75
CA LYS A 253 12.57 15.20 -13.04
C LYS A 253 13.13 14.02 -13.81
#